data_5989d9997d2a095de9691f72dec374b2
#
_entry.id   5989d9997d2a095de9691f72dec374b2
#
_cell.length_a   1.000
_cell.length_b   1.000
_cell.length_c   1.000
_cell.angle_alpha   90.00
_cell.angle_beta   90.00
_cell.angle_gamma   90.00
#
_symmetry.space_group_name_H-M   'P 1'
#
loop_
_entity.id
_entity.type
_entity.pdbx_description
1 polymer ?
#
loop_
_entity_poly.entity_id
_entity_poly.type
_entity_poly.pdbx_seq_one_letter_code
_entity_poly.pdbx_strand_id
1 'polypeptide(L)'
;MDTVTNVGHNKETVKGRIEKSGDERFAYDAYRRLVMMYADVVIEKAGGLEPVKGVGIRKLMDEKLEEVKKQKGVSLDTELEADDLKKLVKEFKAMTKKYLKVEFPETPWDQLMGGVGAVFGSWNGKRAVEYRRIEKIPDDWGTAVNVQAMVFGNMGDDSCTGVAFTRNPGNGDNHFYGE
;
A
#
# COMPACT_ATOMS: atom_id res chain seq x y z
N MET A 1 -10.44 -7.86 3.86
CA MET A 1 -9.32 -7.78 4.82
C MET A 1 -8.28 -6.84 4.21
N ASP A 2 -7.61 -6.07 5.03
CA ASP A 2 -6.61 -5.13 4.54
C ASP A 2 -5.29 -5.83 4.20
N THR A 3 -4.57 -5.29 3.23
CA THR A 3 -3.26 -5.79 2.79
C THR A 3 -2.25 -4.66 2.88
N VAL A 4 -1.07 -4.93 3.38
CA VAL A 4 0.04 -3.98 3.40
C VAL A 4 1.16 -4.52 2.50
N THR A 5 1.49 -3.77 1.46
CA THR A 5 2.50 -4.16 0.46
C THR A 5 3.78 -3.36 0.63
N ASN A 6 4.87 -3.83 0.03
CA ASN A 6 6.19 -3.19 0.06
C ASN A 6 6.81 -3.06 1.47
N VAL A 7 6.35 -3.84 2.45
CA VAL A 7 6.89 -3.84 3.81
C VAL A 7 8.39 -4.14 3.78
N GLY A 8 9.14 -3.43 4.60
CA GLY A 8 10.59 -3.57 4.70
C GLY A 8 11.40 -2.45 4.03
N HIS A 9 10.75 -1.53 3.26
CA HIS A 9 11.47 -0.39 2.69
C HIS A 9 11.79 0.68 3.75
N ASN A 10 13.05 1.04 3.82
CA ASN A 10 13.57 2.15 4.61
C ASN A 10 14.76 2.79 3.88
N LYS A 11 15.47 3.71 4.54
CA LYS A 11 16.63 4.41 3.96
C LYS A 11 17.78 3.48 3.57
N GLU A 12 17.93 2.34 4.26
CA GLU A 12 19.00 1.37 3.99
C GLU A 12 18.56 0.33 2.97
N THR A 13 17.39 -0.28 3.16
CA THR A 13 16.90 -1.37 2.29
C THR A 13 16.58 -0.89 0.88
N VAL A 14 16.21 0.39 0.70
CA VAL A 14 15.99 0.97 -0.63
C VAL A 14 17.28 0.97 -1.47
N LYS A 15 18.46 1.15 -0.85
CA LYS A 15 19.74 1.07 -1.55
C LYS A 15 19.99 -0.32 -2.13
N GLY A 16 19.79 -1.38 -1.31
CA GLY A 16 19.90 -2.75 -1.78
C GLY A 16 18.86 -3.10 -2.87
N ARG A 17 17.68 -2.46 -2.83
CA ARG A 17 16.70 -2.60 -3.91
C ARG A 17 17.20 -1.96 -5.21
N ILE A 18 17.81 -0.78 -5.15
CA ILE A 18 18.40 -0.09 -6.29
C ILE A 18 19.51 -0.95 -6.89
N GLU A 19 20.44 -1.43 -6.05
CA GLU A 19 21.55 -2.31 -6.50
C GLU A 19 21.04 -3.56 -7.22
N LYS A 20 19.97 -4.19 -6.69
CA LYS A 20 19.41 -5.41 -7.26
C LYS A 20 18.62 -5.19 -8.54
N SER A 21 17.85 -4.11 -8.64
CA SER A 21 16.99 -3.82 -9.81
C SER A 21 17.71 -3.03 -10.91
N GLY A 22 18.76 -2.28 -10.56
CA GLY A 22 19.35 -1.29 -11.46
C GLY A 22 18.47 -0.05 -11.69
N ASP A 23 17.30 0.04 -11.03
CA ASP A 23 16.30 1.09 -11.24
C ASP A 23 15.98 1.82 -9.93
N GLU A 24 16.53 3.02 -9.83
CA GLU A 24 16.32 3.90 -8.67
C GLU A 24 14.87 4.41 -8.60
N ARG A 25 14.29 4.71 -9.76
CA ARG A 25 12.91 5.18 -9.83
C ARG A 25 11.93 4.13 -9.29
N PHE A 26 12.04 2.89 -9.75
CA PHE A 26 11.26 1.75 -9.27
C PHE A 26 11.37 1.57 -7.75
N ALA A 27 12.59 1.62 -7.21
CA ALA A 27 12.82 1.44 -5.78
C ALA A 27 12.13 2.53 -4.94
N TYR A 28 12.22 3.79 -5.36
CA TYR A 28 11.57 4.89 -4.66
C TYR A 28 10.05 4.97 -4.88
N ASP A 29 9.53 4.50 -6.01
CA ASP A 29 8.08 4.37 -6.19
C ASP A 29 7.49 3.31 -5.25
N ALA A 30 8.15 2.15 -5.12
CA ALA A 30 7.76 1.12 -4.16
C ALA A 30 7.78 1.66 -2.71
N TYR A 31 8.80 2.43 -2.35
CA TYR A 31 8.91 3.07 -1.04
C TYR A 31 7.82 4.12 -0.80
N ARG A 32 7.55 4.98 -1.76
CA ARG A 32 6.47 5.97 -1.71
C ARG A 32 5.11 5.29 -1.47
N ARG A 33 4.85 4.22 -2.21
CA ARG A 33 3.60 3.44 -2.08
C ARG A 33 3.46 2.82 -0.69
N LEU A 34 4.56 2.28 -0.13
CA LEU A 34 4.55 1.79 1.25
C LEU A 34 4.17 2.90 2.23
N VAL A 35 4.87 4.06 2.19
CA VAL A 35 4.62 5.14 3.16
C VAL A 35 3.16 5.59 3.12
N MET A 36 2.62 5.78 1.92
CA MET A 36 1.24 6.20 1.71
C MET A 36 0.23 5.18 2.23
N MET A 37 0.42 3.90 1.89
CA MET A 37 -0.47 2.83 2.32
C MET A 37 -0.37 2.58 3.83
N TYR A 38 0.84 2.59 4.37
CA TYR A 38 1.08 2.36 5.80
C TYR A 38 0.44 3.47 6.65
N ALA A 39 0.57 4.72 6.24
CA ALA A 39 -0.06 5.83 6.92
C ALA A 39 -1.59 5.71 6.94
N ASP A 40 -2.19 5.30 5.82
CA ASP A 40 -3.64 5.13 5.70
C ASP A 40 -4.15 3.89 6.45
N VAL A 41 -3.59 2.71 6.14
CA VAL A 41 -4.14 1.43 6.61
C VAL A 41 -3.72 1.13 8.05
N VAL A 42 -2.43 1.32 8.35
CA VAL A 42 -1.88 0.91 9.66
C VAL A 42 -2.02 2.00 10.70
N ILE A 43 -1.62 3.24 10.37
CA ILE A 43 -1.59 4.31 11.36
C ILE A 43 -2.97 4.94 11.54
N GLU A 44 -3.63 5.36 10.47
CA GLU A 44 -4.93 6.05 10.57
C GLU A 44 -6.06 5.06 10.88
N LYS A 45 -6.32 4.08 10.00
CA LYS A 45 -7.48 3.19 10.12
C LYS A 45 -7.34 2.16 11.23
N ALA A 46 -6.27 1.38 11.24
CA ALA A 46 -6.05 0.37 12.27
C ALA A 46 -5.74 0.99 13.64
N GLY A 47 -5.13 2.17 13.68
CA GLY A 47 -4.95 2.97 14.88
C GLY A 47 -6.24 3.59 15.44
N GLY A 48 -7.36 3.45 14.73
CA GLY A 48 -8.66 4.00 15.15
C GLY A 48 -8.71 5.52 15.18
N LEU A 49 -7.86 6.19 14.39
CA LEU A 49 -7.83 7.65 14.31
C LEU A 49 -8.98 8.15 13.43
N GLU A 50 -9.51 9.32 13.79
CA GLU A 50 -10.47 10.01 12.92
C GLU A 50 -9.81 10.42 11.60
N PRO A 51 -10.53 10.33 10.47
CA PRO A 51 -9.98 10.71 9.18
C PRO A 51 -9.45 12.14 9.19
N VAL A 52 -8.17 12.31 8.84
CA VAL A 52 -7.51 13.63 8.83
C VAL A 52 -8.33 14.61 7.99
N LYS A 53 -8.67 15.75 8.57
CA LYS A 53 -9.53 16.79 7.94
C LYS A 53 -10.85 16.24 7.38
N GLY A 54 -11.38 15.14 7.92
CA GLY A 54 -12.62 14.51 7.46
C GLY A 54 -12.50 13.74 6.13
N VAL A 55 -11.31 13.68 5.51
CA VAL A 55 -11.10 13.04 4.20
C VAL A 55 -10.08 11.88 4.24
N GLY A 56 -9.28 11.82 5.31
CA GLY A 56 -8.24 10.83 5.51
C GLY A 56 -6.87 11.21 4.95
N ILE A 57 -5.81 10.67 5.56
CA ILE A 57 -4.42 10.96 5.20
C ILE A 57 -4.11 10.56 3.76
N ARG A 58 -4.70 9.47 3.27
CA ARG A 58 -4.51 8.97 1.90
C ARG A 58 -4.85 10.04 0.87
N LYS A 59 -6.01 10.68 1.01
CA LYS A 59 -6.46 11.71 0.07
C LYS A 59 -5.53 12.93 0.07
N LEU A 60 -5.05 13.35 1.23
CA LEU A 60 -4.09 14.46 1.31
C LEU A 60 -2.75 14.14 0.63
N MET A 61 -2.31 12.88 0.72
CA MET A 61 -1.09 12.44 0.04
C MET A 61 -1.31 12.30 -1.48
N ASP A 62 -2.48 11.83 -1.92
CA ASP A 62 -2.87 11.80 -3.34
C ASP A 62 -2.92 13.23 -3.93
N GLU A 63 -3.51 14.18 -3.21
CA GLU A 63 -3.53 15.60 -3.62
C GLU A 63 -2.10 16.17 -3.77
N LYS A 64 -1.20 15.80 -2.86
CA LYS A 64 0.20 16.22 -2.95
C LYS A 64 0.94 15.59 -4.14
N LEU A 65 0.67 14.32 -4.43
CA LEU A 65 1.20 13.64 -5.61
C LEU A 65 0.73 14.33 -6.90
N GLU A 66 -0.55 14.64 -7.00
CA GLU A 66 -1.13 15.36 -8.14
C GLU A 66 -0.55 16.78 -8.29
N GLU A 67 -0.27 17.46 -7.18
CA GLU A 67 0.42 18.76 -7.22
C GLU A 67 1.81 18.64 -7.85
N VAL A 68 2.60 17.63 -7.45
CA VAL A 68 3.95 17.40 -8.02
C VAL A 68 3.86 17.06 -9.50
N LYS A 69 2.91 16.20 -9.91
CA LYS A 69 2.68 15.89 -11.34
C LYS A 69 2.35 17.14 -12.15
N LYS A 70 1.48 18.00 -11.65
CA LYS A 70 1.14 19.28 -12.31
C LYS A 70 2.35 20.20 -12.45
N GLN A 71 3.17 20.31 -11.40
CA GLN A 71 4.40 21.13 -11.44
C GLN A 71 5.40 20.63 -12.48
N LYS A 72 5.44 19.31 -12.70
CA LYS A 72 6.32 18.67 -13.70
C LYS A 72 5.69 18.61 -15.10
N GLY A 73 4.41 18.89 -15.25
CA GLY A 73 3.71 18.81 -16.53
C GLY A 73 3.46 17.38 -17.00
N VAL A 74 3.39 16.41 -16.07
CA VAL A 74 3.17 14.98 -16.36
C VAL A 74 1.79 14.54 -15.87
N SER A 75 1.27 13.46 -16.46
CA SER A 75 -0.06 12.92 -16.13
C SER A 75 0.01 11.60 -15.36
N LEU A 76 1.01 10.77 -15.64
CA LEU A 76 1.13 9.45 -15.04
C LEU A 76 2.18 9.44 -13.92
N ASP A 77 1.97 8.62 -12.90
CA ASP A 77 2.95 8.38 -11.83
C ASP A 77 4.26 7.81 -12.38
N THR A 78 4.18 7.07 -13.50
CA THR A 78 5.33 6.47 -14.18
C THR A 78 6.26 7.48 -14.83
N GLU A 79 5.80 8.69 -15.07
CA GLU A 79 6.58 9.79 -15.68
C GLU A 79 7.38 10.60 -14.65
N LEU A 80 7.13 10.37 -13.34
CA LEU A 80 7.89 11.00 -12.27
C LEU A 80 9.30 10.39 -12.18
N GLU A 81 10.28 11.25 -12.00
CA GLU A 81 11.69 10.87 -11.85
C GLU A 81 12.00 10.38 -10.41
N ALA A 82 13.12 9.67 -10.25
CA ALA A 82 13.56 9.18 -8.95
C ALA A 82 13.67 10.29 -7.89
N ASP A 83 14.15 11.46 -8.25
CA ASP A 83 14.31 12.59 -7.33
C ASP A 83 12.97 13.19 -6.87
N ASP A 84 11.95 13.15 -7.71
CA ASP A 84 10.60 13.56 -7.34
C ASP A 84 10.01 12.58 -6.33
N LEU A 85 10.19 11.28 -6.57
CA LEU A 85 9.74 10.22 -5.66
C LEU A 85 10.47 10.26 -4.32
N LYS A 86 11.78 10.56 -4.30
CA LYS A 86 12.55 10.79 -3.05
C LYS A 86 11.98 11.95 -2.23
N LYS A 87 11.62 13.04 -2.89
CA LYS A 87 10.97 14.19 -2.22
C LYS A 87 9.62 13.81 -1.68
N LEU A 88 8.79 13.11 -2.46
CA LEU A 88 7.47 12.64 -2.03
C LEU A 88 7.56 11.70 -0.81
N VAL A 89 8.51 10.76 -0.76
CA VAL A 89 8.74 9.92 0.42
C VAL A 89 8.99 10.76 1.67
N LYS A 90 9.85 11.78 1.57
CA LYS A 90 10.14 12.68 2.70
C LYS A 90 8.90 13.48 3.12
N GLU A 91 8.17 14.04 2.14
CA GLU A 91 6.96 14.82 2.40
C GLU A 91 5.86 13.97 3.02
N PHE A 92 5.63 12.75 2.52
CA PHE A 92 4.62 11.84 3.08
C PHE A 92 4.93 11.43 4.51
N LYS A 93 6.20 11.16 4.85
CA LYS A 93 6.61 10.93 6.23
C LYS A 93 6.38 12.17 7.11
N ALA A 94 6.70 13.35 6.60
CA ALA A 94 6.44 14.60 7.31
C ALA A 94 4.93 14.83 7.50
N MET A 95 4.11 14.53 6.51
CA MET A 95 2.65 14.58 6.61
C MET A 95 2.12 13.59 7.65
N THR A 96 2.62 12.36 7.67
CA THR A 96 2.27 11.35 8.69
C THR A 96 2.54 11.89 10.08
N LYS A 97 3.75 12.37 10.34
CA LYS A 97 4.10 12.99 11.64
C LYS A 97 3.23 14.21 11.97
N LYS A 98 3.00 15.08 10.99
CA LYS A 98 2.23 16.32 11.18
C LYS A 98 0.76 16.06 11.52
N TYR A 99 0.11 15.19 10.78
CA TYR A 99 -1.34 14.98 10.88
C TYR A 99 -1.73 13.86 11.82
N LEU A 100 -1.02 12.74 11.80
CA LEU A 100 -1.33 11.57 12.63
C LEU A 100 -0.57 11.57 13.97
N LYS A 101 0.40 12.48 14.15
CA LYS A 101 1.24 12.58 15.36
C LYS A 101 2.08 11.33 15.65
N VAL A 102 2.27 10.49 14.65
CA VAL A 102 3.06 9.25 14.71
C VAL A 102 4.18 9.33 13.66
N GLU A 103 5.35 8.89 14.01
CA GLU A 103 6.45 8.75 13.04
C GLU A 103 6.29 7.48 12.23
N PHE A 104 6.65 7.55 10.95
CA PHE A 104 6.71 6.36 10.11
C PHE A 104 7.81 5.42 10.64
N PRO A 105 7.51 4.13 10.89
CA PRO A 105 8.51 3.20 11.41
C PRO A 105 9.61 2.93 10.38
N GLU A 106 10.86 3.12 10.80
CA GLU A 106 12.02 2.92 9.92
C GLU A 106 12.54 1.48 9.97
N THR A 107 12.24 0.69 11.01
CA THR A 107 12.69 -0.69 11.06
C THR A 107 11.73 -1.61 10.30
N PRO A 108 12.24 -2.56 9.48
CA PRO A 108 11.38 -3.52 8.77
C PRO A 108 10.50 -4.35 9.71
N TRP A 109 10.99 -4.64 10.90
CA TRP A 109 10.27 -5.41 11.90
C TRP A 109 9.05 -4.65 12.44
N ASP A 110 9.21 -3.37 12.78
CA ASP A 110 8.10 -2.54 13.28
C ASP A 110 7.06 -2.32 12.18
N GLN A 111 7.49 -2.16 10.93
CA GLN A 111 6.58 -2.10 9.79
C GLN A 111 5.78 -3.40 9.64
N LEU A 112 6.45 -4.55 9.76
CA LEU A 112 5.79 -5.85 9.67
C LEU A 112 4.79 -6.03 10.80
N MET A 113 5.19 -5.79 12.04
CA MET A 113 4.30 -5.96 13.20
C MET A 113 3.12 -5.00 13.18
N GLY A 114 3.31 -3.76 12.74
CA GLY A 114 2.21 -2.83 12.49
C GLY A 114 1.23 -3.34 11.43
N GLY A 115 1.74 -3.89 10.32
CA GLY A 115 0.93 -4.51 9.28
C GLY A 115 0.17 -5.74 9.77
N VAL A 116 0.81 -6.61 10.55
CA VAL A 116 0.17 -7.77 11.20
C VAL A 116 -0.99 -7.32 12.10
N GLY A 117 -0.73 -6.30 12.95
CA GLY A 117 -1.77 -5.72 13.81
C GLY A 117 -2.96 -5.17 13.03
N ALA A 118 -2.69 -4.47 11.92
CA ALA A 118 -3.73 -3.94 11.04
C ALA A 118 -4.58 -5.04 10.40
N VAL A 119 -3.96 -6.15 9.96
CA VAL A 119 -4.70 -7.29 9.40
C VAL A 119 -5.58 -7.94 10.46
N PHE A 120 -5.08 -8.18 11.67
CA PHE A 120 -5.92 -8.70 12.77
C PHE A 120 -7.04 -7.74 13.15
N GLY A 121 -6.75 -6.44 13.24
CA GLY A 121 -7.76 -5.42 13.51
C GLY A 121 -8.86 -5.34 12.45
N SER A 122 -8.53 -5.63 11.18
CA SER A 122 -9.49 -5.61 10.07
C SER A 122 -10.62 -6.64 10.20
N TRP A 123 -10.45 -7.68 11.03
CA TRP A 123 -11.51 -8.63 11.39
C TRP A 123 -12.75 -7.93 11.97
N ASN A 124 -12.54 -6.87 12.73
CA ASN A 124 -13.61 -6.08 13.35
C ASN A 124 -14.06 -4.87 12.48
N GLY A 125 -13.52 -4.74 11.28
CA GLY A 125 -13.95 -3.71 10.33
C GLY A 125 -15.41 -3.93 9.87
N LYS A 126 -16.15 -2.84 9.60
CA LYS A 126 -17.57 -2.90 9.24
C LYS A 126 -17.88 -3.90 8.11
N ARG A 127 -17.07 -3.92 7.05
CA ARG A 127 -17.25 -4.85 5.92
C ARG A 127 -17.06 -6.31 6.34
N ALA A 128 -16.06 -6.60 7.18
CA ALA A 128 -15.78 -7.96 7.63
C ALA A 128 -16.88 -8.47 8.57
N VAL A 129 -17.37 -7.62 9.46
CA VAL A 129 -18.52 -7.93 10.35
C VAL A 129 -19.77 -8.22 9.52
N GLU A 130 -20.09 -7.35 8.56
CA GLU A 130 -21.26 -7.53 7.70
C GLU A 130 -21.16 -8.81 6.84
N TYR A 131 -19.99 -9.07 6.26
CA TYR A 131 -19.74 -10.31 5.52
C TYR A 131 -19.95 -11.55 6.39
N ARG A 132 -19.37 -11.57 7.60
CA ARG A 132 -19.56 -12.69 8.53
C ARG A 132 -21.03 -12.89 8.91
N ARG A 133 -21.76 -11.81 9.10
CA ARG A 133 -23.20 -11.87 9.39
C ARG A 133 -23.99 -12.52 8.26
N ILE A 134 -23.69 -12.17 7.01
CA ILE A 134 -24.33 -12.72 5.81
C ILE A 134 -23.97 -14.20 5.64
N GLU A 135 -22.68 -14.52 5.75
CA GLU A 135 -22.16 -15.89 5.52
C GLU A 135 -22.27 -16.79 6.75
N LYS A 136 -22.86 -16.28 7.87
CA LYS A 136 -23.04 -17.00 9.13
C LYS A 136 -21.71 -17.55 9.69
N ILE A 137 -20.63 -16.79 9.55
CA ILE A 137 -19.31 -17.11 10.10
C ILE A 137 -19.26 -16.67 11.56
N PRO A 138 -18.87 -17.53 12.52
CA PRO A 138 -18.73 -17.17 13.92
C PRO A 138 -17.72 -16.03 14.16
N ASP A 139 -18.04 -15.09 15.04
CA ASP A 139 -17.18 -13.95 15.34
C ASP A 139 -15.91 -14.32 16.10
N ASP A 140 -15.93 -15.44 16.81
CA ASP A 140 -14.84 -15.98 17.63
C ASP A 140 -13.76 -16.74 16.85
N TRP A 141 -13.95 -16.96 15.54
CA TRP A 141 -12.95 -17.64 14.72
C TRP A 141 -11.67 -16.83 14.50
N GLY A 142 -11.79 -15.54 14.31
CA GLY A 142 -10.65 -14.68 14.00
C GLY A 142 -10.14 -14.80 12.55
N THR A 143 -8.98 -14.26 12.30
CA THR A 143 -8.32 -14.28 10.98
C THR A 143 -6.84 -14.66 11.11
N ALA A 144 -6.19 -14.99 10.00
CA ALA A 144 -4.78 -15.27 9.92
C ALA A 144 -4.04 -14.21 9.09
N VAL A 145 -2.73 -14.13 9.26
CA VAL A 145 -1.85 -13.27 8.49
C VAL A 145 -0.87 -14.11 7.71
N ASN A 146 -0.78 -13.87 6.40
CA ASN A 146 0.26 -14.42 5.54
C ASN A 146 1.31 -13.35 5.24
N VAL A 147 2.57 -13.66 5.50
CA VAL A 147 3.70 -12.83 5.08
C VAL A 147 4.31 -13.47 3.85
N GLN A 148 4.25 -12.77 2.72
CA GLN A 148 4.66 -13.31 1.43
C GLN A 148 5.69 -12.40 0.78
N ALA A 149 6.73 -13.00 0.17
CA ALA A 149 7.67 -12.26 -0.65
C ALA A 149 6.95 -11.58 -1.81
N MET A 150 7.23 -10.29 -2.02
CA MET A 150 6.66 -9.57 -3.15
C MET A 150 7.36 -9.93 -4.46
N VAL A 151 6.55 -10.24 -5.46
CA VAL A 151 6.93 -10.33 -6.86
C VAL A 151 6.45 -9.05 -7.56
N PHE A 152 7.29 -8.48 -8.40
CA PHE A 152 7.03 -7.19 -9.02
C PHE A 152 6.84 -7.36 -10.52
N GLY A 153 5.66 -7.03 -11.03
CA GLY A 153 5.35 -7.04 -12.46
C GLY A 153 5.75 -5.75 -13.19
N ASN A 154 6.56 -4.90 -12.55
CA ASN A 154 7.02 -3.62 -13.09
C ASN A 154 8.55 -3.43 -12.91
N MET A 155 9.30 -4.53 -12.92
CA MET A 155 10.77 -4.50 -12.79
C MET A 155 11.52 -4.34 -14.12
N GLY A 156 10.83 -4.31 -15.24
CA GLY A 156 11.43 -4.18 -16.58
C GLY A 156 10.46 -4.69 -17.66
N ASP A 157 10.92 -4.67 -18.89
CA ASP A 157 10.11 -5.00 -20.06
C ASP A 157 9.72 -6.49 -20.15
N ASP A 158 10.39 -7.34 -19.38
CA ASP A 158 10.13 -8.77 -19.24
C ASP A 158 9.22 -9.13 -18.07
N SER A 159 8.70 -8.13 -17.37
CA SER A 159 7.84 -8.29 -16.20
C SER A 159 6.42 -7.82 -16.50
N CYS A 160 5.41 -8.54 -16.00
CA CYS A 160 4.02 -8.13 -16.15
C CYS A 160 3.19 -8.45 -14.89
N THR A 161 2.05 -7.79 -14.79
CA THR A 161 1.02 -8.08 -13.78
C THR A 161 -0.31 -8.19 -14.49
N GLY A 162 -1.09 -9.19 -14.12
CA GLY A 162 -2.43 -9.38 -14.67
C GLY A 162 -3.36 -10.04 -13.66
N VAL A 163 -4.64 -10.04 -13.99
CA VAL A 163 -5.69 -10.76 -13.26
C VAL A 163 -6.28 -11.81 -14.18
N ALA A 164 -6.34 -13.05 -13.72
CA ALA A 164 -6.91 -14.14 -14.49
C ALA A 164 -7.93 -14.95 -13.66
N PHE A 165 -8.96 -15.40 -14.33
CA PHE A 165 -10.01 -16.24 -13.78
C PHE A 165 -10.10 -17.55 -14.58
N THR A 166 -10.32 -18.65 -13.90
CA THR A 166 -10.56 -19.96 -14.57
C THR A 166 -11.92 -20.05 -15.24
N ARG A 167 -12.81 -19.12 -14.94
CA ARG A 167 -14.13 -18.95 -15.56
C ARG A 167 -14.42 -17.48 -15.76
N ASN A 168 -15.22 -17.15 -16.76
CA ASN A 168 -15.70 -15.77 -16.93
C ASN A 168 -16.54 -15.35 -15.71
N PRO A 169 -16.13 -14.32 -14.94
CA PRO A 169 -16.84 -13.90 -13.74
C PRO A 169 -18.21 -13.25 -14.01
N GLY A 170 -18.48 -12.82 -15.26
CA GLY A 170 -19.72 -12.16 -15.64
C GLY A 170 -20.87 -13.15 -15.94
N ASN A 171 -20.57 -14.32 -16.55
CA ASN A 171 -21.59 -15.27 -16.99
C ASN A 171 -21.33 -16.73 -16.57
N GLY A 172 -20.17 -17.01 -15.95
CA GLY A 172 -19.80 -18.34 -15.47
C GLY A 172 -19.29 -19.31 -16.55
N ASP A 173 -19.11 -18.87 -17.79
CA ASP A 173 -18.60 -19.69 -18.88
C ASP A 173 -17.24 -20.30 -18.55
N ASN A 174 -17.07 -21.59 -18.93
CA ASN A 174 -15.85 -22.34 -18.64
C ASN A 174 -14.73 -22.04 -19.66
N HIS A 175 -14.21 -20.83 -19.62
CA HIS A 175 -13.00 -20.46 -20.35
C HIS A 175 -12.16 -19.48 -19.50
N PHE A 176 -10.86 -19.44 -19.75
CA PHE A 176 -9.99 -18.46 -19.12
C PHE A 176 -10.39 -17.04 -19.53
N TYR A 177 -10.50 -16.18 -18.53
CA TYR A 177 -10.80 -14.76 -18.69
C TYR A 177 -9.79 -13.96 -17.91
N GLY A 178 -9.24 -12.88 -18.50
CA GLY A 178 -8.26 -12.06 -17.81
C GLY A 178 -7.86 -10.81 -18.58
N GLU A 179 -7.15 -9.95 -17.91
CA GLU A 179 -6.57 -8.70 -18.42
C GLU A 179 -5.19 -8.46 -17.81
#